data_56c5a17c5eb5ed7c8a85e0ab104867d1
#
_entry.id   56c5a17c5eb5ed7c8a85e0ab104867d1
#
_cell.length_a   1.000
_cell.length_b   1.000
_cell.length_c   1.000
_cell.angle_alpha   90.00
_cell.angle_beta   90.00
_cell.angle_gamma   90.00
#
_symmetry.space_group_name_H-M   'P 1'
#
loop_
_entity.id
_entity.type
_entity.pdbx_description
1 polymer ?
#
loop_
_entity_poly.entity_id
_entity_poly.type
_entity_poly.pdbx_seq_one_letter_code
_entity_poly.pdbx_strand_id
1 'polypeptide(L)'
;MVAKITIGSSLFGAIKYNANKVNIGKGQLLDTNKVFNNGDGKVDVAQMLADFEKRMPRQMRTEKPVIHISLNPHPDDRLTDGELTQMAHEYMQRMGYGDQPYIIVKHEDIDRHHLHIVSVRVDEQGKRVKSDFTKRRSLAIIRDFEQRYGLHHGNKREEERLSNRIPPVNPSGGDIKKQVGNTVKAVFHDYQFQTIGELRALLSLYNLTVEEVRGNVRGEDYNGLVYSVIDTDGNKVGNPFKSSLFGKSVGYEALQKKAAFSKHTQILCCFHSLCKEQMKVEISIFPGFVPG
;
A
#
# COMPACT_ATOMS: atom_id res chain seq x y z
N MET A 1 -3.29 8.17 8.55
CA MET A 1 -3.69 6.82 9.03
C MET A 1 -4.21 5.97 7.86
N VAL A 2 -3.97 4.63 7.83
CA VAL A 2 -4.47 3.73 6.77
C VAL A 2 -5.22 2.56 7.37
N ALA A 3 -6.41 2.23 6.84
CA ALA A 3 -7.14 1.04 7.19
C ALA A 3 -7.06 -0.02 6.09
N LYS A 4 -6.69 -1.25 6.45
CA LYS A 4 -6.71 -2.41 5.55
C LYS A 4 -7.74 -3.42 6.04
N ILE A 5 -8.63 -3.84 5.16
CA ILE A 5 -9.69 -4.81 5.45
C ILE A 5 -9.43 -6.08 4.64
N THR A 6 -9.34 -7.19 5.33
CA THR A 6 -9.15 -8.52 4.75
C THR A 6 -10.30 -9.43 5.16
N ILE A 7 -10.77 -10.25 4.24
CA ILE A 7 -11.88 -11.19 4.46
C ILE A 7 -11.35 -12.61 4.32
N GLY A 8 -11.64 -13.45 5.30
CA GLY A 8 -11.14 -14.83 5.37
C GLY A 8 -12.17 -15.84 5.82
N SER A 9 -11.79 -17.11 5.75
CA SER A 9 -12.62 -18.24 6.20
C SER A 9 -12.20 -18.78 7.57
N SER A 10 -10.94 -18.60 7.99
CA SER A 10 -10.41 -19.18 9.22
C SER A 10 -10.37 -18.17 10.37
N LEU A 11 -11.32 -18.30 11.28
CA LEU A 11 -11.33 -17.54 12.53
C LEU A 11 -10.17 -17.96 13.43
N PHE A 12 -9.95 -19.27 13.59
CA PHE A 12 -8.82 -19.81 14.35
C PHE A 12 -7.49 -19.25 13.85
N GLY A 13 -7.27 -19.24 12.53
CA GLY A 13 -6.04 -18.69 11.95
C GLY A 13 -5.85 -17.21 12.27
N ALA A 14 -6.92 -16.41 12.21
CA ALA A 14 -6.85 -14.98 12.52
C ALA A 14 -6.58 -14.72 14.01
N ILE A 15 -7.21 -15.44 14.94
CA ILE A 15 -6.98 -15.33 16.39
C ILE A 15 -5.57 -15.80 16.72
N LYS A 16 -5.16 -16.99 16.23
CA LYS A 16 -3.83 -17.57 16.48
C LYS A 16 -2.69 -16.68 15.99
N TYR A 17 -2.87 -16.03 14.84
CA TYR A 17 -1.87 -15.07 14.33
C TYR A 17 -1.62 -13.94 15.34
N ASN A 18 -2.69 -13.34 15.88
CA ASN A 18 -2.60 -12.27 16.87
C ASN A 18 -2.05 -12.78 18.21
N ALA A 19 -2.51 -13.97 18.69
CA ALA A 19 -1.99 -14.61 19.90
C ALA A 19 -0.49 -14.87 19.83
N ASN A 20 0.01 -15.35 18.70
CA ASN A 20 1.44 -15.56 18.51
C ASN A 20 2.25 -14.26 18.67
N LYS A 21 1.74 -13.13 18.18
CA LYS A 21 2.40 -11.83 18.36
C LYS A 21 2.44 -11.40 19.83
N VAL A 22 1.34 -11.58 20.54
CA VAL A 22 1.26 -11.32 21.98
C VAL A 22 2.22 -12.22 22.77
N ASN A 23 2.23 -13.52 22.48
CA ASN A 23 3.04 -14.50 23.18
C ASN A 23 4.56 -14.27 23.04
N ILE A 24 5.01 -13.70 21.92
CA ILE A 24 6.43 -13.37 21.72
C ILE A 24 6.78 -11.94 22.15
N GLY A 25 5.87 -11.26 22.87
CA GLY A 25 6.09 -9.88 23.35
C GLY A 25 6.10 -8.81 22.27
N LYS A 26 5.53 -9.11 21.09
CA LYS A 26 5.42 -8.16 19.95
C LYS A 26 4.00 -7.66 19.73
N GLY A 27 3.17 -7.77 20.73
CA GLY A 27 1.79 -7.30 20.71
C GLY A 27 1.12 -7.41 22.07
N GLN A 28 -0.04 -6.79 22.21
CA GLN A 28 -0.85 -6.76 23.42
C GLN A 28 -2.32 -6.80 23.05
N LEU A 29 -3.11 -7.61 23.76
CA LEU A 29 -4.57 -7.51 23.73
C LEU A 29 -4.98 -6.24 24.44
N LEU A 30 -5.58 -5.30 23.70
CA LEU A 30 -6.05 -4.04 24.30
C LEU A 30 -7.45 -4.19 24.87
N ASP A 31 -8.38 -4.74 24.10
CA ASP A 31 -9.77 -4.91 24.53
C ASP A 31 -10.51 -5.92 23.65
N THR A 32 -11.72 -6.24 24.07
CA THR A 32 -12.63 -7.16 23.35
C THR A 32 -14.07 -6.64 23.39
N ASN A 33 -14.89 -7.11 22.48
CA ASN A 33 -16.34 -6.92 22.52
C ASN A 33 -17.03 -8.28 22.45
N LYS A 34 -17.87 -8.59 23.41
CA LYS A 34 -18.61 -9.86 23.51
C LYS A 34 -17.73 -11.13 23.46
N VAL A 35 -16.45 -10.99 23.75
CA VAL A 35 -15.47 -12.06 23.86
C VAL A 35 -14.76 -11.91 25.20
N PHE A 36 -14.50 -13.01 25.87
CA PHE A 36 -13.87 -12.99 27.18
C PHE A 36 -12.46 -12.38 27.15
N ASN A 37 -12.16 -11.54 28.13
CA ASN A 37 -10.86 -10.91 28.33
C ASN A 37 -10.46 -11.03 29.80
N ASN A 38 -9.33 -11.67 30.09
CA ASN A 38 -8.79 -11.81 31.43
C ASN A 38 -8.28 -10.51 32.07
N GLY A 39 -8.06 -9.47 31.26
CA GLY A 39 -7.42 -8.24 31.69
C GLY A 39 -5.90 -8.33 31.88
N ASP A 40 -5.28 -9.46 31.54
CA ASP A 40 -3.83 -9.71 31.63
C ASP A 40 -3.06 -9.36 30.34
N GLY A 41 -3.76 -8.84 29.34
CA GLY A 41 -3.22 -8.48 28.02
C GLY A 41 -2.88 -9.67 27.12
N LYS A 42 -3.21 -10.91 27.53
CA LYS A 42 -2.96 -12.13 26.79
C LYS A 42 -4.15 -12.59 25.97
N VAL A 43 -3.89 -13.40 24.95
CA VAL A 43 -4.92 -13.97 24.09
C VAL A 43 -5.07 -15.45 24.41
N ASP A 44 -6.20 -15.82 25.03
CA ASP A 44 -6.61 -17.21 25.18
C ASP A 44 -7.37 -17.63 23.90
N VAL A 45 -6.65 -18.32 23.01
CA VAL A 45 -7.17 -18.69 21.69
C VAL A 45 -8.37 -19.64 21.83
N ALA A 46 -8.34 -20.60 22.77
CA ALA A 46 -9.40 -21.58 22.91
C ALA A 46 -10.68 -20.97 23.45
N GLN A 47 -10.57 -20.14 24.50
CA GLN A 47 -11.72 -19.45 25.10
C GLN A 47 -12.32 -18.45 24.12
N MET A 48 -11.50 -17.63 23.46
CA MET A 48 -11.98 -16.64 22.49
C MET A 48 -12.67 -17.30 21.31
N LEU A 49 -12.10 -18.41 20.77
CA LEU A 49 -12.74 -19.16 19.69
C LEU A 49 -14.11 -19.67 20.10
N ALA A 50 -14.22 -20.27 21.30
CA ALA A 50 -15.50 -20.74 21.83
C ALA A 50 -16.55 -19.62 21.98
N ASP A 51 -16.13 -18.41 22.39
CA ASP A 51 -17.03 -17.27 22.52
C ASP A 51 -17.50 -16.73 21.17
N PHE A 52 -16.66 -16.74 20.16
CA PHE A 52 -17.05 -16.44 18.78
C PHE A 52 -18.01 -17.50 18.24
N GLU A 53 -17.70 -18.78 18.43
CA GLU A 53 -18.52 -19.90 17.94
C GLU A 53 -19.93 -19.95 18.55
N LYS A 54 -20.07 -19.56 19.83
CA LYS A 54 -21.40 -19.42 20.48
C LYS A 54 -22.31 -18.40 19.79
N ARG A 55 -21.72 -17.43 19.09
CA ARG A 55 -22.44 -16.33 18.41
C ARG A 55 -22.51 -16.50 16.90
N MET A 56 -21.86 -17.52 16.37
CA MET A 56 -21.91 -17.85 14.95
C MET A 56 -22.91 -18.98 14.72
N PRO A 57 -23.85 -18.84 13.76
CA PRO A 57 -24.76 -19.91 13.43
C PRO A 57 -24.04 -21.11 12.81
N ARG A 58 -24.49 -22.31 13.07
CA ARG A 58 -23.90 -23.53 12.50
C ARG A 58 -24.02 -23.59 10.98
N GLN A 59 -25.05 -22.97 10.42
CA GLN A 59 -25.27 -22.89 8.98
C GLN A 59 -25.17 -21.46 8.51
N MET A 60 -24.23 -21.17 7.64
CA MET A 60 -23.96 -19.84 7.06
C MET A 60 -23.95 -19.95 5.55
N ARG A 61 -24.52 -18.94 4.87
CA ARG A 61 -24.46 -18.83 3.40
C ARG A 61 -23.09 -18.35 2.88
N THR A 62 -22.23 -17.84 3.76
CA THR A 62 -20.93 -17.28 3.36
C THR A 62 -19.79 -18.24 3.71
N GLU A 63 -18.91 -18.49 2.75
CA GLU A 63 -17.68 -19.26 2.93
C GLU A 63 -16.57 -18.47 3.63
N LYS A 64 -16.72 -17.13 3.69
CA LYS A 64 -15.73 -16.22 4.28
C LYS A 64 -16.37 -15.37 5.38
N PRO A 65 -16.69 -15.96 6.54
CA PRO A 65 -17.37 -15.26 7.62
C PRO A 65 -16.48 -14.33 8.46
N VAL A 66 -15.17 -14.38 8.30
CA VAL A 66 -14.20 -13.65 9.12
C VAL A 66 -13.81 -12.34 8.45
N ILE A 67 -13.71 -11.27 9.24
CA ILE A 67 -13.12 -10.01 8.85
C ILE A 67 -11.94 -9.71 9.75
N HIS A 68 -10.83 -9.32 9.13
CA HIS A 68 -9.63 -8.86 9.80
C HIS A 68 -9.31 -7.45 9.31
N ILE A 69 -9.27 -6.50 10.22
CA ILE A 69 -9.04 -5.08 9.94
C ILE A 69 -7.73 -4.70 10.59
N SER A 70 -6.84 -4.02 9.88
CA SER A 70 -5.71 -3.34 10.52
C SER A 70 -5.87 -1.83 10.36
N LEU A 71 -5.70 -1.10 11.47
CA LEU A 71 -5.63 0.35 11.52
C LEU A 71 -4.19 0.74 11.75
N ASN A 72 -3.62 1.50 10.82
CA ASN A 72 -2.21 1.83 10.78
C ASN A 72 -2.03 3.35 10.85
N PRO A 73 -1.75 3.93 12.04
CA PRO A 73 -1.32 5.32 12.18
C PRO A 73 0.01 5.57 11.47
N HIS A 74 0.35 6.82 11.22
CA HIS A 74 1.68 7.18 10.73
C HIS A 74 2.74 6.88 11.81
N PRO A 75 3.99 6.54 11.47
CA PRO A 75 5.03 6.29 12.47
C PRO A 75 5.27 7.44 13.45
N ASP A 76 5.03 8.68 13.00
CA ASP A 76 5.19 9.88 13.82
C ASP A 76 3.96 10.20 14.67
N ASP A 77 2.82 9.54 14.43
CA ASP A 77 1.62 9.70 15.25
C ASP A 77 1.85 9.10 16.64
N ARG A 78 1.54 9.87 17.67
CA ARG A 78 1.66 9.44 19.09
C ARG A 78 0.26 9.25 19.65
N LEU A 79 -0.16 8.00 19.74
CA LEU A 79 -1.46 7.61 20.30
C LEU A 79 -1.25 6.71 21.51
N THR A 80 -1.99 6.99 22.57
CA THR A 80 -2.04 6.13 23.76
C THR A 80 -2.85 4.86 23.49
N ASP A 81 -2.66 3.83 24.30
CA ASP A 81 -3.44 2.59 24.20
C ASP A 81 -4.95 2.84 24.38
N GLY A 82 -5.33 3.81 25.25
CA GLY A 82 -6.71 4.23 25.43
C GLY A 82 -7.31 4.85 24.15
N GLU A 83 -6.58 5.76 23.50
CA GLU A 83 -7.03 6.40 22.25
C GLU A 83 -7.14 5.36 21.12
N LEU A 84 -6.16 4.47 21.00
CA LEU A 84 -6.18 3.37 20.03
C LEU A 84 -7.38 2.45 20.24
N THR A 85 -7.69 2.11 21.49
CA THR A 85 -8.84 1.28 21.86
C THR A 85 -10.16 1.97 21.52
N GLN A 86 -10.29 3.24 21.89
CA GLN A 86 -11.48 4.05 21.60
C GLN A 86 -11.71 4.18 20.09
N MET A 87 -10.65 4.46 19.33
CA MET A 87 -10.71 4.54 17.87
C MET A 87 -11.15 3.20 17.25
N ALA A 88 -10.66 2.07 17.76
CA ALA A 88 -11.04 0.76 17.26
C ALA A 88 -12.53 0.47 17.52
N HIS A 89 -13.04 0.73 18.70
CA HIS A 89 -14.46 0.57 19.02
C HIS A 89 -15.34 1.48 18.14
N GLU A 90 -14.98 2.77 18.03
CA GLU A 90 -15.71 3.70 17.17
C GLU A 90 -15.68 3.29 15.71
N TYR A 91 -14.53 2.82 15.24
CA TYR A 91 -14.41 2.31 13.88
C TYR A 91 -15.35 1.13 13.63
N MET A 92 -15.37 0.15 14.55
CA MET A 92 -16.26 -1.01 14.44
C MET A 92 -17.73 -0.59 14.48
N GLN A 93 -18.11 0.32 15.37
CA GLN A 93 -19.47 0.84 15.46
C GLN A 93 -19.90 1.49 14.13
N ARG A 94 -19.11 2.40 13.61
CA ARG A 94 -19.40 3.16 12.37
C ARG A 94 -19.34 2.28 11.12
N MET A 95 -18.56 1.20 11.15
CA MET A 95 -18.55 0.19 10.09
C MET A 95 -19.74 -0.77 10.15
N GLY A 96 -20.57 -0.70 11.21
CA GLY A 96 -21.74 -1.57 11.42
C GLY A 96 -21.40 -2.91 12.06
N TYR A 97 -20.28 -3.00 12.76
CA TYR A 97 -19.81 -4.18 13.48
C TYR A 97 -19.85 -4.00 15.00
N GLY A 98 -20.44 -2.92 15.53
CA GLY A 98 -20.48 -2.64 16.95
C GLY A 98 -21.11 -3.72 17.79
N ASP A 99 -22.12 -4.41 17.26
CA ASP A 99 -22.79 -5.53 17.92
C ASP A 99 -22.13 -6.90 17.67
N GLN A 100 -21.11 -6.96 16.82
CA GLN A 100 -20.41 -8.21 16.55
C GLN A 100 -19.39 -8.53 17.65
N PRO A 101 -19.06 -9.81 17.90
CA PRO A 101 -17.89 -10.16 18.69
C PRO A 101 -16.62 -9.74 17.98
N TYR A 102 -15.68 -9.13 18.72
CA TYR A 102 -14.35 -8.83 18.17
C TYR A 102 -13.28 -8.72 19.25
N ILE A 103 -12.01 -8.86 18.85
CA ILE A 103 -10.83 -8.62 19.66
C ILE A 103 -10.03 -7.47 19.04
N ILE A 104 -9.38 -6.67 19.88
CA ILE A 104 -8.50 -5.56 19.49
C ILE A 104 -7.09 -5.87 20.02
N VAL A 105 -6.15 -6.06 19.12
CA VAL A 105 -4.77 -6.38 19.44
C VAL A 105 -3.85 -5.31 18.86
N LYS A 106 -3.01 -4.71 19.70
CA LYS A 106 -1.92 -3.83 19.27
C LYS A 106 -0.72 -4.69 18.88
N HIS A 107 -0.10 -4.39 17.74
CA HIS A 107 1.18 -4.97 17.33
C HIS A 107 2.29 -3.93 17.39
N GLU A 108 3.48 -4.37 17.80
CA GLU A 108 4.71 -3.58 17.98
C GLU A 108 5.91 -4.25 17.29
N ASP A 109 5.66 -5.03 16.26
CA ASP A 109 6.67 -5.81 15.54
C ASP A 109 7.37 -5.04 14.42
N ILE A 110 6.97 -3.81 14.17
CA ILE A 110 7.57 -2.86 13.25
C ILE A 110 7.70 -1.49 13.93
N ASP A 111 8.42 -0.55 13.32
CA ASP A 111 8.70 0.78 13.91
C ASP A 111 7.47 1.65 14.20
N ARG A 112 6.28 1.15 13.96
CA ARG A 112 5.00 1.82 14.26
C ARG A 112 4.04 0.88 14.99
N HIS A 113 3.29 1.43 15.96
CA HIS A 113 2.17 0.73 16.54
C HIS A 113 1.02 0.63 15.54
N HIS A 114 0.40 -0.53 15.46
CA HIS A 114 -0.77 -0.72 14.61
C HIS A 114 -1.76 -1.70 15.25
N LEU A 115 -3.05 -1.47 14.99
CA LEU A 115 -4.11 -2.30 15.52
C LEU A 115 -4.51 -3.38 14.55
N HIS A 116 -4.80 -4.55 15.10
CA HIS A 116 -5.49 -5.63 14.43
C HIS A 116 -6.82 -5.90 15.12
N ILE A 117 -7.91 -5.86 14.37
CA ILE A 117 -9.25 -6.17 14.85
C ILE A 117 -9.73 -7.41 14.11
N VAL A 118 -10.06 -8.46 14.85
CA VAL A 118 -10.63 -9.70 14.29
C VAL A 118 -12.09 -9.77 14.70
N SER A 119 -12.97 -9.96 13.73
CA SER A 119 -14.42 -10.07 13.94
C SER A 119 -15.08 -11.01 12.93
N VAL A 120 -16.39 -11.19 13.05
CA VAL A 120 -17.20 -11.97 12.13
C VAL A 120 -18.18 -11.10 11.35
N ARG A 121 -18.48 -11.49 10.11
CA ARG A 121 -19.32 -10.77 9.16
C ARG A 121 -20.76 -11.26 9.10
N VAL A 122 -21.13 -12.13 10.01
CA VAL A 122 -22.48 -12.69 10.10
C VAL A 122 -23.02 -12.44 11.49
N ASP A 123 -24.30 -12.12 11.58
CA ASP A 123 -25.01 -12.04 12.84
C ASP A 123 -25.45 -13.45 13.32
N GLU A 124 -26.09 -13.51 14.49
CA GLU A 124 -26.53 -14.76 15.11
C GLU A 124 -27.60 -15.50 14.25
N GLN A 125 -28.23 -14.81 13.31
CA GLN A 125 -29.19 -15.37 12.35
C GLN A 125 -28.51 -15.81 11.03
N GLY A 126 -27.20 -15.72 10.91
CA GLY A 126 -26.44 -16.05 9.71
C GLY A 126 -26.55 -15.02 8.58
N LYS A 127 -27.16 -13.88 8.84
CA LYS A 127 -27.25 -12.80 7.89
C LYS A 127 -25.94 -12.01 7.89
N ARG A 128 -25.46 -11.70 6.69
CA ARG A 128 -24.23 -10.91 6.55
C ARG A 128 -24.44 -9.46 6.97
N VAL A 129 -23.54 -8.92 7.79
CA VAL A 129 -23.46 -7.50 8.09
C VAL A 129 -23.32 -6.71 6.78
N LYS A 130 -24.10 -5.62 6.65
CA LYS A 130 -24.11 -4.80 5.43
C LYS A 130 -22.69 -4.33 5.08
N SER A 131 -22.25 -4.72 3.89
CA SER A 131 -20.89 -4.42 3.40
C SER A 131 -20.86 -3.42 2.23
N ASP A 132 -21.99 -2.76 1.97
CA ASP A 132 -22.10 -1.80 0.90
C ASP A 132 -21.19 -0.59 1.18
N PHE A 133 -20.47 -0.17 0.13
CA PHE A 133 -19.53 0.94 0.22
C PHE A 133 -18.48 0.85 1.34
N THR A 134 -18.10 -0.37 1.76
CA THR A 134 -17.15 -0.60 2.87
C THR A 134 -15.89 0.24 2.76
N LYS A 135 -15.26 0.30 1.57
CA LYS A 135 -14.05 1.10 1.35
C LYS A 135 -14.31 2.61 1.53
N ARG A 136 -15.43 3.12 1.01
CA ARG A 136 -15.82 4.54 1.12
C ARG A 136 -16.13 4.92 2.55
N ARG A 137 -16.88 4.08 3.29
CA ARG A 137 -17.17 4.29 4.71
C ARG A 137 -15.90 4.27 5.55
N SER A 138 -15.06 3.26 5.36
CA SER A 138 -13.77 3.16 6.04
C SER A 138 -12.92 4.42 5.82
N LEU A 139 -12.80 4.87 4.57
CA LEU A 139 -12.04 6.08 4.26
C LEU A 139 -12.62 7.32 4.96
N ALA A 140 -13.93 7.48 4.98
CA ALA A 140 -14.58 8.61 5.66
C ALA A 140 -14.32 8.61 7.17
N ILE A 141 -14.35 7.43 7.81
CA ILE A 141 -14.04 7.28 9.23
C ILE A 141 -12.57 7.64 9.49
N ILE A 142 -11.65 7.14 8.67
CA ILE A 142 -10.22 7.43 8.80
C ILE A 142 -9.94 8.93 8.67
N ARG A 143 -10.57 9.62 7.71
CA ARG A 143 -10.41 11.07 7.53
C ARG A 143 -10.89 11.87 8.74
N ASP A 144 -12.00 11.44 9.33
CA ASP A 144 -12.52 12.03 10.54
C ASP A 144 -11.58 11.80 11.75
N PHE A 145 -10.99 10.61 11.89
CA PHE A 145 -9.98 10.33 12.90
C PHE A 145 -8.72 11.18 12.69
N GLU A 146 -8.20 11.26 11.47
CA GLU A 146 -7.07 12.12 11.14
C GLU A 146 -7.30 13.56 11.59
N GLN A 147 -8.49 14.09 11.36
CA GLN A 147 -8.85 15.47 11.76
C GLN A 147 -9.00 15.62 13.27
N ARG A 148 -9.72 14.71 13.94
CA ARG A 148 -10.02 14.82 15.38
C ARG A 148 -8.82 14.59 16.29
N TYR A 149 -7.95 13.65 15.90
CA TYR A 149 -6.75 13.30 16.66
C TYR A 149 -5.49 14.00 16.15
N GLY A 150 -5.59 14.88 15.16
CA GLY A 150 -4.44 15.60 14.59
C GLY A 150 -3.41 14.67 13.94
N LEU A 151 -3.85 13.56 13.33
CA LEU A 151 -2.97 12.55 12.77
C LEU A 151 -2.53 12.91 11.34
N HIS A 152 -1.37 12.39 10.96
CA HIS A 152 -0.90 12.50 9.59
C HIS A 152 -1.86 11.83 8.60
N HIS A 153 -2.11 12.50 7.49
CA HIS A 153 -2.93 11.93 6.44
C HIS A 153 -2.26 10.69 5.85
N GLY A 154 -2.98 9.58 5.90
CA GLY A 154 -2.60 8.35 5.21
C GLY A 154 -2.63 8.59 3.70
N ASN A 155 -1.55 9.12 3.14
CA ASN A 155 -1.40 9.26 1.72
C ASN A 155 -0.94 7.92 1.16
N LYS A 156 -1.88 7.15 0.63
CA LYS A 156 -1.62 5.82 0.07
C LYS A 156 -0.44 5.83 -0.94
N ARG A 157 -0.23 6.98 -1.62
CA ARG A 157 0.90 7.19 -2.52
C ARG A 157 2.23 7.41 -1.77
N GLU A 158 2.23 8.04 -0.59
CA GLU A 158 3.44 8.23 0.20
C GLU A 158 3.81 7.00 1.01
N GLU A 159 2.85 6.29 1.60
CA GLU A 159 3.12 5.01 2.26
C GLU A 159 3.55 3.93 1.26
N GLU A 160 2.93 3.87 0.08
CA GLU A 160 3.40 3.02 -1.01
C GLU A 160 4.80 3.45 -1.50
N ARG A 161 5.13 4.74 -1.52
CA ARG A 161 6.48 5.25 -1.83
C ARG A 161 7.50 4.95 -0.73
N LEU A 162 7.12 5.02 0.55
CA LEU A 162 8.02 4.74 1.68
C LEU A 162 8.16 3.24 1.95
N SER A 163 7.11 2.44 1.78
CA SER A 163 7.16 0.98 1.86
C SER A 163 7.72 0.33 0.60
N ASN A 164 7.65 1.00 -0.54
CA ASN A 164 8.21 0.59 -1.83
C ASN A 164 9.60 1.20 -2.10
N ARG A 165 10.38 1.50 -1.07
CA ARG A 165 11.83 1.55 -1.27
C ARG A 165 12.27 0.15 -1.61
N ILE A 166 12.21 -0.15 -2.91
CA ILE A 166 12.74 -1.40 -3.44
C ILE A 166 14.23 -1.37 -3.12
N PRO A 167 14.73 -2.32 -2.35
CA PRO A 167 16.15 -2.38 -2.09
C PRO A 167 16.88 -2.58 -3.41
N PRO A 168 18.09 -2.05 -3.57
CA PRO A 168 18.93 -2.38 -4.71
C PRO A 168 19.06 -3.89 -4.88
N VAL A 169 19.09 -4.35 -6.12
CA VAL A 169 19.24 -5.77 -6.42
C VAL A 169 20.55 -6.26 -5.83
N ASN A 170 20.46 -7.33 -5.03
CA ASN A 170 21.62 -7.98 -4.43
C ASN A 170 22.09 -9.13 -5.36
N PRO A 171 23.25 -9.01 -6.01
CA PRO A 171 23.76 -10.05 -6.91
C PRO A 171 24.01 -11.41 -6.22
N SER A 172 24.30 -11.38 -4.92
CA SER A 172 24.55 -12.58 -4.11
C SER A 172 23.28 -13.08 -3.40
N GLY A 173 22.14 -12.42 -3.58
CA GLY A 173 20.86 -12.78 -2.95
C GLY A 173 20.11 -13.89 -3.68
N GLY A 174 19.14 -14.49 -3.00
CA GLY A 174 18.23 -15.49 -3.62
C GLY A 174 17.27 -14.83 -4.63
N ASP A 175 16.84 -15.60 -5.64
CA ASP A 175 15.85 -15.23 -6.67
C ASP A 175 16.11 -13.87 -7.34
N ILE A 176 17.29 -13.71 -7.92
CA ILE A 176 17.71 -12.50 -8.66
C ILE A 176 16.68 -12.10 -9.73
N LYS A 177 16.10 -13.08 -10.45
CA LYS A 177 15.06 -12.81 -11.46
C LYS A 177 13.87 -12.08 -10.86
N LYS A 178 13.41 -12.48 -9.70
CA LYS A 178 12.27 -11.84 -8.99
C LYS A 178 12.64 -10.44 -8.51
N GLN A 179 13.85 -10.26 -7.97
CA GLN A 179 14.36 -8.94 -7.57
C GLN A 179 14.39 -7.99 -8.77
N VAL A 180 15.02 -8.38 -9.87
CA VAL A 180 15.09 -7.59 -11.13
C VAL A 180 13.70 -7.25 -11.63
N GLY A 181 12.79 -8.24 -11.69
CA GLY A 181 11.42 -8.01 -12.16
C GLY A 181 10.62 -7.03 -11.33
N ASN A 182 10.74 -7.11 -10.00
CA ASN A 182 10.07 -6.18 -9.08
C ASN A 182 10.63 -4.76 -9.24
N THR A 183 11.96 -4.61 -9.26
CA THR A 183 12.64 -3.33 -9.41
C THR A 183 12.29 -2.64 -10.73
N VAL A 184 12.38 -3.36 -11.84
CA VAL A 184 12.07 -2.78 -13.17
C VAL A 184 10.60 -2.35 -13.26
N LYS A 185 9.65 -3.18 -12.77
CA LYS A 185 8.23 -2.82 -12.76
C LYS A 185 7.95 -1.58 -11.93
N ALA A 186 8.59 -1.44 -10.79
CA ALA A 186 8.41 -0.28 -9.95
C ALA A 186 9.04 0.98 -10.57
N VAL A 187 10.23 0.89 -11.15
CA VAL A 187 10.83 2.03 -11.86
C VAL A 187 9.92 2.50 -12.99
N PHE A 188 9.35 1.57 -13.77
CA PHE A 188 8.38 1.93 -14.81
C PHE A 188 7.07 2.50 -14.25
N HIS A 189 6.65 2.12 -13.07
CA HIS A 189 5.44 2.63 -12.44
C HIS A 189 5.64 4.00 -11.81
N ASP A 190 6.72 4.18 -11.03
CA ASP A 190 6.87 5.32 -10.11
C ASP A 190 7.62 6.51 -10.73
N TYR A 191 8.46 6.28 -11.73
CA TYR A 191 9.30 7.33 -12.32
C TYR A 191 8.85 7.71 -13.73
N GLN A 192 9.09 8.98 -14.10
CA GLN A 192 8.97 9.48 -15.47
C GLN A 192 10.36 9.57 -16.09
N PHE A 193 10.48 9.16 -17.34
CA PHE A 193 11.72 9.24 -18.12
C PHE A 193 11.38 9.36 -19.62
N GLN A 194 12.23 10.04 -20.38
CA GLN A 194 12.03 10.33 -21.80
C GLN A 194 12.96 9.53 -22.71
N THR A 195 14.06 9.08 -22.15
CA THR A 195 15.12 8.39 -22.90
C THR A 195 15.56 7.12 -22.20
N ILE A 196 16.15 6.21 -22.98
CA ILE A 196 16.80 5.01 -22.41
C ILE A 196 17.96 5.38 -21.49
N GLY A 197 18.65 6.52 -21.75
CA GLY A 197 19.71 7.03 -20.89
C GLY A 197 19.20 7.38 -19.49
N GLU A 198 18.06 8.07 -19.40
CA GLU A 198 17.41 8.38 -18.12
C GLU A 198 16.92 7.12 -17.42
N LEU A 199 16.32 6.20 -18.14
CA LEU A 199 15.93 4.89 -17.58
C LEU A 199 17.15 4.13 -17.04
N ARG A 200 18.28 4.15 -17.76
CA ARG A 200 19.53 3.52 -17.31
C ARG A 200 20.07 4.19 -16.03
N ALA A 201 20.05 5.52 -15.96
CA ALA A 201 20.47 6.27 -14.77
C ALA A 201 19.58 5.96 -13.56
N LEU A 202 18.25 5.83 -13.73
CA LEU A 202 17.33 5.42 -12.66
C LEU A 202 17.61 3.99 -12.19
N LEU A 203 17.81 3.07 -13.13
CA LEU A 203 18.07 1.66 -12.81
C LEU A 203 19.42 1.46 -12.13
N SER A 204 20.43 2.29 -12.42
CA SER A 204 21.74 2.19 -11.76
C SER A 204 21.68 2.44 -10.25
N LEU A 205 20.70 3.22 -9.76
CA LEU A 205 20.44 3.40 -8.32
C LEU A 205 20.01 2.10 -7.62
N TYR A 206 19.61 1.10 -8.40
CA TYR A 206 19.13 -0.20 -7.93
C TYR A 206 20.05 -1.37 -8.36
N ASN A 207 21.32 -1.09 -8.69
CA ASN A 207 22.27 -2.08 -9.20
C ASN A 207 21.82 -2.78 -10.48
N LEU A 208 21.13 -2.05 -11.35
CA LEU A 208 20.67 -2.55 -12.65
C LEU A 208 21.11 -1.63 -13.79
N THR A 209 21.28 -2.21 -14.97
CA THR A 209 21.42 -1.46 -16.22
C THR A 209 20.45 -2.00 -17.27
N VAL A 210 20.22 -1.22 -18.33
CA VAL A 210 19.36 -1.59 -19.45
C VAL A 210 20.04 -1.31 -20.79
N GLU A 211 19.82 -2.19 -21.73
CA GLU A 211 20.30 -2.06 -23.12
C GLU A 211 19.15 -2.31 -24.09
N GLU A 212 19.18 -1.56 -25.17
CA GLU A 212 18.31 -1.78 -26.32
C GLU A 212 18.95 -2.83 -27.23
N VAL A 213 18.17 -3.84 -27.60
CA VAL A 213 18.58 -4.90 -28.51
C VAL A 213 17.68 -4.83 -29.73
N ARG A 214 18.30 -4.78 -30.89
CA ARG A 214 17.63 -4.84 -32.19
C ARG A 214 18.00 -6.15 -32.89
N GLY A 215 17.05 -6.73 -33.58
CA GLY A 215 17.29 -7.97 -34.32
C GLY A 215 16.21 -8.20 -35.36
N ASN A 216 16.44 -9.20 -36.19
CA ASN A 216 15.47 -9.67 -37.18
C ASN A 216 15.17 -11.14 -36.93
N VAL A 217 13.88 -11.48 -36.84
CA VAL A 217 13.45 -12.88 -36.70
C VAL A 217 12.40 -13.15 -37.74
N ARG A 218 12.70 -14.11 -38.61
CA ARG A 218 11.83 -14.55 -39.73
C ARG A 218 11.45 -13.42 -40.69
N GLY A 219 12.35 -12.45 -40.90
CA GLY A 219 12.10 -11.32 -41.79
C GLY A 219 11.45 -10.12 -41.16
N GLU A 220 11.04 -10.20 -39.85
CA GLU A 220 10.49 -9.09 -39.10
C GLU A 220 11.54 -8.51 -38.14
N ASP A 221 11.69 -7.18 -38.17
CA ASP A 221 12.55 -6.46 -37.25
C ASP A 221 11.90 -6.32 -35.86
N TYR A 222 12.67 -6.59 -34.84
CA TYR A 222 12.21 -6.38 -33.44
C TYR A 222 13.14 -5.49 -32.65
N ASN A 223 12.57 -4.72 -31.77
CA ASN A 223 13.28 -3.97 -30.75
C ASN A 223 12.92 -4.51 -29.35
N GLY A 224 13.91 -4.72 -28.52
CA GLY A 224 13.75 -5.26 -27.19
C GLY A 224 14.60 -4.52 -26.16
N LEU A 225 14.29 -4.75 -24.89
CA LEU A 225 15.11 -4.30 -23.76
C LEU A 225 15.67 -5.52 -23.05
N VAL A 226 16.92 -5.39 -22.62
CA VAL A 226 17.62 -6.39 -21.82
C VAL A 226 18.15 -5.72 -20.56
N TYR A 227 17.84 -6.31 -19.40
CA TYR A 227 18.25 -5.82 -18.08
C TYR A 227 19.39 -6.68 -17.55
N SER A 228 20.44 -6.04 -17.02
CA SER A 228 21.57 -6.73 -16.39
C SER A 228 21.79 -6.18 -14.99
N VAL A 229 22.16 -7.07 -14.07
CA VAL A 229 22.62 -6.67 -12.74
C VAL A 229 24.02 -6.10 -12.88
N ILE A 230 24.35 -5.04 -12.12
CA ILE A 230 25.68 -4.45 -12.06
C ILE A 230 26.22 -4.50 -10.63
N ASP A 231 27.54 -4.60 -10.51
CA ASP A 231 28.26 -4.45 -9.26
C ASP A 231 28.50 -2.98 -8.89
N THR A 232 29.20 -2.73 -7.80
CA THR A 232 29.54 -1.37 -7.33
C THR A 232 30.44 -0.62 -8.30
N ASP A 233 31.16 -1.31 -9.16
CA ASP A 233 32.08 -0.73 -10.16
C ASP A 233 31.37 -0.53 -11.52
N GLY A 234 30.09 -0.92 -11.62
CA GLY A 234 29.27 -0.79 -12.81
C GLY A 234 29.43 -1.94 -13.82
N ASN A 235 30.16 -3.01 -13.46
CA ASN A 235 30.33 -4.17 -14.34
C ASN A 235 29.11 -5.07 -14.27
N LYS A 236 28.74 -5.66 -15.40
CA LYS A 236 27.62 -6.60 -15.46
C LYS A 236 27.95 -7.91 -14.75
N VAL A 237 27.04 -8.36 -13.89
CA VAL A 237 27.15 -9.60 -13.11
C VAL A 237 26.04 -10.56 -13.49
N GLY A 238 26.42 -11.81 -13.82
CA GLY A 238 25.46 -12.86 -14.16
C GLY A 238 24.88 -12.74 -15.58
N ASN A 239 23.80 -13.49 -15.83
CA ASN A 239 23.15 -13.51 -17.13
C ASN A 239 22.14 -12.37 -17.28
N PRO A 240 22.06 -11.71 -18.44
CA PRO A 240 21.08 -10.68 -18.71
C PRO A 240 19.65 -11.25 -18.81
N PHE A 241 18.67 -10.44 -18.47
CA PHE A 241 17.25 -10.78 -18.51
C PHE A 241 16.52 -10.03 -19.62
N LYS A 242 15.90 -10.76 -20.54
CA LYS A 242 15.03 -10.16 -21.57
C LYS A 242 13.79 -9.53 -20.91
N SER A 243 13.38 -8.35 -21.33
CA SER A 243 12.19 -7.65 -20.81
C SER A 243 10.91 -8.49 -20.91
N SER A 244 10.80 -9.36 -21.91
CA SER A 244 9.68 -10.28 -22.11
C SER A 244 9.44 -11.23 -20.91
N LEU A 245 10.46 -11.52 -20.12
CA LEU A 245 10.35 -12.31 -18.87
C LEU A 245 9.54 -11.62 -17.78
N PHE A 246 9.39 -10.31 -17.86
CA PHE A 246 8.74 -9.48 -16.82
C PHE A 246 7.40 -8.90 -17.29
N GLY A 247 7.05 -9.08 -18.56
CA GLY A 247 5.79 -8.66 -19.15
C GLY A 247 5.90 -7.42 -20.05
N LYS A 248 4.80 -7.12 -20.77
CA LYS A 248 4.74 -6.02 -21.75
C LYS A 248 4.91 -4.62 -21.11
N SER A 249 4.59 -4.46 -19.82
CA SER A 249 4.64 -3.17 -19.12
C SER A 249 6.05 -2.61 -18.92
N VAL A 250 7.09 -3.39 -19.16
CA VAL A 250 8.50 -3.03 -18.98
C VAL A 250 9.34 -3.33 -20.25
N GLY A 251 8.67 -3.49 -21.37
CA GLY A 251 9.31 -3.72 -22.68
C GLY A 251 9.57 -2.43 -23.45
N TYR A 252 10.11 -2.58 -24.66
CA TYR A 252 10.44 -1.46 -25.55
C TYR A 252 9.24 -0.57 -25.86
N GLU A 253 8.07 -1.15 -26.14
CA GLU A 253 6.84 -0.37 -26.38
C GLU A 253 6.42 0.48 -25.16
N ALA A 254 6.60 -0.06 -23.95
CA ALA A 254 6.31 0.68 -22.73
C ALA A 254 7.26 1.86 -22.53
N LEU A 255 8.54 1.71 -22.88
CA LEU A 255 9.52 2.80 -22.90
C LEU A 255 9.07 3.89 -23.87
N GLN A 256 8.70 3.54 -25.09
CA GLN A 256 8.25 4.50 -26.12
C GLN A 256 7.01 5.27 -25.69
N LYS A 257 6.01 4.58 -25.13
CA LYS A 257 4.80 5.23 -24.60
C LYS A 257 5.10 6.24 -23.49
N LYS A 258 6.00 5.88 -22.57
CA LYS A 258 6.41 6.81 -21.49
C LYS A 258 7.18 8.01 -22.02
N ALA A 259 8.10 7.78 -22.95
CA ALA A 259 8.86 8.86 -23.58
C ALA A 259 7.95 9.86 -24.32
N ALA A 260 6.96 9.38 -25.05
CA ALA A 260 5.98 10.21 -25.74
C ALA A 260 5.13 11.03 -24.76
N PHE A 261 4.62 10.41 -23.68
CA PHE A 261 3.80 11.07 -22.68
C PHE A 261 4.57 12.18 -21.94
N SER A 262 5.82 11.90 -21.54
CA SER A 262 6.65 12.89 -20.83
C SER A 262 6.99 14.09 -21.69
N LYS A 263 7.27 13.91 -22.98
CA LYS A 263 7.48 15.01 -23.92
C LYS A 263 6.24 15.90 -24.03
N HIS A 264 5.05 15.32 -24.12
CA HIS A 264 3.80 16.06 -24.21
C HIS A 264 3.51 16.91 -22.95
N THR A 265 3.76 16.34 -21.76
CA THR A 265 3.59 17.03 -20.47
C THR A 265 4.56 18.19 -20.33
N GLN A 266 5.79 18.07 -20.82
CA GLN A 266 6.80 19.13 -20.75
C GLN A 266 6.44 20.31 -21.68
N ILE A 267 5.91 20.02 -22.86
CA ILE A 267 5.40 21.05 -23.78
C ILE A 267 4.25 21.84 -23.14
N LEU A 268 3.30 21.15 -22.48
CA LEU A 268 2.19 21.82 -21.78
C LEU A 268 2.66 22.70 -20.62
N CYS A 269 3.67 22.28 -19.85
CA CYS A 269 4.28 23.08 -18.79
C CYS A 269 4.99 24.33 -19.35
N CYS A 270 5.71 24.20 -20.47
CA CYS A 270 6.34 25.35 -21.14
C CYS A 270 5.31 26.34 -21.67
N PHE A 271 4.24 25.88 -22.29
CA PHE A 271 3.14 26.76 -22.75
C PHE A 271 2.46 27.47 -21.59
N HIS A 272 2.23 26.78 -20.47
CA HIS A 272 1.63 27.41 -19.29
C HIS A 272 2.54 28.46 -18.63
N SER A 273 3.86 28.26 -18.65
CA SER A 273 4.85 29.22 -18.17
C SER A 273 4.95 30.43 -19.09
N LEU A 274 4.97 30.22 -20.40
CA LEU A 274 5.00 31.31 -21.42
C LEU A 274 3.71 32.13 -21.40
N CYS A 275 2.53 31.52 -21.23
CA CYS A 275 1.26 32.26 -21.06
C CYS A 275 1.26 33.12 -19.79
N LYS A 276 1.85 32.65 -18.68
CA LYS A 276 1.95 33.45 -17.45
C LYS A 276 2.92 34.65 -17.59
N GLU A 277 3.98 34.49 -18.36
CA GLU A 277 4.91 35.62 -18.65
C GLU A 277 4.27 36.62 -19.60
N GLN A 278 3.57 36.20 -20.63
CA GLN A 278 2.86 37.13 -21.53
C GLN A 278 1.75 37.93 -20.82
N MET A 279 0.98 37.29 -19.92
CA MET A 279 0.00 38.04 -19.13
C MET A 279 0.63 39.01 -18.13
N LYS A 280 1.85 38.79 -17.65
CA LYS A 280 2.57 39.77 -16.83
C LYS A 280 3.05 40.96 -17.63
N VAL A 281 3.38 40.78 -18.88
CA VAL A 281 3.80 41.88 -19.79
C VAL A 281 2.62 42.77 -20.20
N GLU A 282 1.44 42.22 -20.42
CA GLU A 282 0.24 43.00 -20.75
C GLU A 282 -0.28 43.89 -19.61
N ILE A 283 -0.08 43.45 -18.34
CA ILE A 283 -0.47 44.23 -17.15
C ILE A 283 0.50 45.41 -16.88
N SER A 284 1.71 45.39 -17.43
CA SER A 284 2.72 46.45 -17.25
C SER A 284 2.66 47.59 -18.27
N ILE A 285 1.77 47.56 -19.29
CA ILE A 285 1.66 48.54 -20.37
C ILE A 285 0.56 49.59 -20.14
N PHE A 286 -0.26 49.46 -19.09
CA PHE A 286 -1.24 50.48 -18.72
C PHE A 286 -1.00 51.09 -17.33
N PRO A 287 -0.14 52.13 -17.23
CA PRO A 287 -0.15 52.98 -16.05
C PRO A 287 -1.12 54.17 -16.28
N GLY A 288 -2.19 54.20 -15.50
CA GLY A 288 -2.95 55.45 -15.36
C GLY A 288 -4.46 55.35 -15.64
N PHE A 289 -5.23 54.88 -14.66
CA PHE A 289 -6.60 55.35 -14.47
C PHE A 289 -6.87 55.49 -12.98
N VAL A 290 -6.89 56.73 -12.49
CA VAL A 290 -7.38 57.09 -11.14
C VAL A 290 -8.83 57.48 -11.32
N PRO A 291 -9.78 56.86 -10.64
CA PRO A 291 -11.14 57.38 -10.58
C PRO A 291 -11.22 58.47 -9.52
N GLY A 292 -11.78 59.62 -9.94
CA GLY A 292 -12.26 60.68 -9.05
C GLY A 292 -13.55 60.29 -8.34
#